data_06f9e5cef0af6139c1bfcd3411be9ad7
#
_entry.id   06f9e5cef0af6139c1bfcd3411be9ad7
#
_cell.length_a   1.000
_cell.length_b   1.000
_cell.length_c   1.000
_cell.angle_alpha   90.00
_cell.angle_beta   90.00
_cell.angle_gamma   90.00
#
_symmetry.space_group_name_H-M   'P 1'
#
loop_
_entity.id
_entity.type
_entity.pdbx_description
1 polymer ?
#
loop_
_entity_poly.entity_id
_entity_poly.type
_entity_poly.pdbx_seq_one_letter_code
_entity_poly.pdbx_strand_id
1 'polypeptide(L)'
;FGMKVIGYDPYMTQEKIGDLCELKATAKEVWEQADFVSVHLPVVPSTEHSIGREQFSWMKPTASFINCARGALIKENELVECLQDGTLFQAGLDVFEHEPIQESSRALFDLDNVIMTPHMAATTEQSVLNCCTSVANDIVAVCNGQEPQVKAQKPKF
;
A
#
# COMPACT_ATOMS: atom_id res chain seq x y z
N PHE A 1 17.79 0.46 7.48
CA PHE A 1 18.50 -0.28 6.42
C PHE A 1 19.46 0.62 5.63
N GLY A 2 19.53 1.92 5.94
CA GLY A 2 20.41 2.87 5.24
C GLY A 2 19.98 3.25 3.82
N MET A 3 18.74 2.98 3.43
CA MET A 3 18.19 3.37 2.15
C MET A 3 17.81 4.85 2.14
N LYS A 4 18.00 5.52 1.00
CA LYS A 4 17.43 6.85 0.76
C LYS A 4 15.93 6.71 0.52
N VAL A 5 15.12 7.44 1.27
CA VAL A 5 13.67 7.44 1.13
C VAL A 5 13.24 8.67 0.34
N ILE A 6 12.47 8.45 -0.72
CA ILE A 6 11.76 9.50 -1.47
C ILE A 6 10.27 9.22 -1.40
N GLY A 7 9.43 10.23 -1.43
CA GLY A 7 7.98 10.05 -1.30
C GLY A 7 7.18 11.08 -2.07
N TYR A 8 5.92 10.77 -2.29
CA TYR A 8 4.90 11.69 -2.78
C TYR A 8 3.62 11.55 -1.97
N ASP A 9 3.12 12.66 -1.47
CA ASP A 9 1.82 12.76 -0.82
C ASP A 9 1.24 14.15 -1.12
N PRO A 10 0.04 14.25 -1.74
CA PRO A 10 -0.55 15.53 -2.12
C PRO A 10 -0.95 16.42 -0.92
N TYR A 11 -0.97 15.86 0.30
CA TYR A 11 -1.36 16.57 1.53
C TYR A 11 -0.19 16.92 2.44
N MET A 12 1.02 16.46 2.09
CA MET A 12 2.24 16.70 2.88
C MET A 12 3.13 17.75 2.25
N THR A 13 3.89 18.44 3.11
CA THR A 13 4.95 19.37 2.70
C THR A 13 6.27 18.90 3.29
N GLN A 14 7.40 19.29 2.66
CA GLN A 14 8.73 18.92 3.17
C GLN A 14 8.95 19.41 4.61
N GLU A 15 8.40 20.58 4.96
CA GLU A 15 8.47 21.11 6.33
C GLU A 15 7.80 20.19 7.37
N LYS A 16 6.64 19.60 7.02
CA LYS A 16 5.91 18.67 7.91
C LYS A 16 6.59 17.32 8.04
N ILE A 17 7.17 16.83 6.96
CA ILE A 17 7.80 15.51 6.93
C ILE A 17 9.25 15.55 7.44
N GLY A 18 9.88 16.74 7.45
CA GLY A 18 11.26 16.92 7.91
C GLY A 18 12.24 16.07 7.10
N ASP A 19 13.18 15.44 7.79
CA ASP A 19 14.24 14.63 7.20
C ASP A 19 13.86 13.15 7.02
N LEU A 20 12.59 12.77 7.23
CA LEU A 20 12.14 11.38 7.11
C LEU A 20 12.21 10.87 5.67
N CYS A 21 11.87 11.73 4.70
CA CYS A 21 12.05 11.44 3.28
C CYS A 21 12.16 12.74 2.46
N GLU A 22 12.69 12.63 1.25
CA GLU A 22 12.67 13.70 0.26
C GLU A 22 11.34 13.66 -0.50
N LEU A 23 10.50 14.69 -0.36
CA LEU A 23 9.25 14.79 -1.11
C LEU A 23 9.52 15.16 -2.57
N LYS A 24 8.88 14.44 -3.48
CA LYS A 24 8.86 14.73 -4.91
C LYS A 24 7.62 15.53 -5.28
N ALA A 25 7.69 16.28 -6.37
CA ALA A 25 6.57 17.09 -6.84
C ALA A 25 5.43 16.24 -7.42
N THR A 26 5.74 15.06 -7.94
CA THR A 26 4.77 14.15 -8.55
C THR A 26 5.01 12.70 -8.12
N ALA A 27 3.94 11.89 -8.15
CA ALA A 27 4.06 10.45 -7.96
C ALA A 27 4.99 9.83 -9.01
N LYS A 28 4.90 10.28 -10.26
CA LYS A 28 5.72 9.76 -11.36
C LYS A 28 7.22 9.86 -11.08
N GLU A 29 7.69 10.95 -10.49
CA GLU A 29 9.09 11.10 -10.12
C GLU A 29 9.55 10.07 -9.08
N VAL A 30 8.65 9.63 -8.17
CA VAL A 30 8.94 8.55 -7.24
C VAL A 30 9.06 7.22 -7.99
N TRP A 31 8.12 6.91 -8.87
CA TRP A 31 8.13 5.68 -9.66
C TRP A 31 9.39 5.54 -10.53
N GLU A 32 9.82 6.63 -11.18
CA GLU A 32 10.99 6.65 -12.06
C GLU A 32 12.33 6.52 -11.31
N GLN A 33 12.40 7.03 -10.07
CA GLN A 33 13.65 7.10 -9.31
C GLN A 33 13.86 5.96 -8.32
N ALA A 34 12.79 5.32 -7.88
CA ALA A 34 12.86 4.30 -6.84
C ALA A 34 13.42 2.97 -7.35
N ASP A 35 14.13 2.25 -6.46
CA ASP A 35 14.50 0.85 -6.65
C ASP A 35 13.44 -0.07 -6.02
N PHE A 36 12.70 0.44 -5.03
CA PHE A 36 11.55 -0.20 -4.41
C PHE A 36 10.41 0.81 -4.34
N VAL A 37 9.29 0.54 -4.97
CA VAL A 37 8.07 1.35 -4.89
C VAL A 37 7.10 0.67 -3.94
N SER A 38 6.75 1.34 -2.85
CA SER A 38 5.74 0.87 -1.89
C SER A 38 4.57 1.84 -1.85
N VAL A 39 3.35 1.32 -1.98
CA VAL A 39 2.12 2.12 -1.98
C VAL A 39 1.41 2.04 -0.65
N HIS A 40 0.88 3.20 -0.19
CA HIS A 40 0.20 3.37 1.10
C HIS A 40 -1.08 4.20 0.96
N LEU A 41 -1.75 4.09 -0.17
CA LEU A 41 -2.95 4.86 -0.49
C LEU A 41 -4.21 4.21 0.12
N PRO A 42 -5.20 5.00 0.57
CA PRO A 42 -6.54 4.49 0.80
C PRO A 42 -7.23 4.18 -0.52
N VAL A 43 -8.20 3.26 -0.52
CA VAL A 43 -9.11 3.08 -1.67
C VAL A 43 -10.22 4.11 -1.59
N VAL A 44 -10.23 5.00 -2.57
CA VAL A 44 -11.27 6.01 -2.80
C VAL A 44 -11.51 6.06 -4.32
N PRO A 45 -12.59 6.67 -4.82
CA PRO A 45 -12.89 6.67 -6.26
C PRO A 45 -11.76 7.14 -7.17
N SER A 46 -10.85 7.97 -6.69
CA SER A 46 -9.70 8.47 -7.45
C SER A 46 -8.46 7.57 -7.39
N THR A 47 -8.40 6.60 -6.47
CA THR A 47 -7.26 5.70 -6.29
C THR A 47 -7.59 4.25 -6.61
N GLU A 48 -8.86 3.90 -6.67
CA GLU A 48 -9.33 2.58 -7.09
C GLU A 48 -8.88 2.28 -8.52
N HIS A 49 -8.20 1.14 -8.71
CA HIS A 49 -7.62 0.71 -9.99
C HIS A 49 -6.78 1.80 -10.70
N SER A 50 -6.14 2.68 -9.91
CA SER A 50 -5.30 3.76 -10.45
C SER A 50 -3.90 3.30 -10.84
N ILE A 51 -3.49 2.10 -10.40
CA ILE A 51 -2.16 1.55 -10.66
C ILE A 51 -2.29 0.38 -11.63
N GLY A 52 -1.60 0.50 -12.75
CA GLY A 52 -1.60 -0.51 -13.81
C GLY A 52 -0.34 -0.42 -14.67
N ARG A 53 -0.42 -0.90 -15.91
CA ARG A 53 0.70 -0.95 -16.85
C ARG A 53 1.41 0.39 -17.03
N GLU A 54 0.66 1.48 -17.08
CA GLU A 54 1.24 2.81 -17.21
C GLU A 54 2.24 3.11 -16.08
N GLN A 55 1.82 2.93 -14.82
CA GLN A 55 2.66 3.18 -13.65
C GLN A 55 3.84 2.21 -13.57
N PHE A 56 3.62 0.94 -13.86
CA PHE A 56 4.69 -0.06 -13.90
C PHE A 56 5.74 0.26 -14.98
N SER A 57 5.32 0.82 -16.12
CA SER A 57 6.24 1.23 -17.20
C SER A 57 7.16 2.40 -16.84
N TRP A 58 6.82 3.18 -15.79
CA TRP A 58 7.71 4.24 -15.29
C TRP A 58 8.82 3.72 -14.40
N MET A 59 8.71 2.50 -13.89
CA MET A 59 9.70 1.91 -12.98
C MET A 59 10.99 1.57 -13.71
N LYS A 60 12.10 1.57 -12.95
CA LYS A 60 13.37 1.05 -13.45
C LYS A 60 13.22 -0.44 -13.80
N PRO A 61 13.98 -0.93 -14.80
CA PRO A 61 13.91 -2.34 -15.22
C PRO A 61 14.26 -3.37 -14.13
N THR A 62 14.85 -2.93 -13.03
CA THR A 62 15.25 -3.78 -11.87
C THR A 62 14.49 -3.44 -10.60
N ALA A 63 13.53 -2.52 -10.68
CA ALA A 63 12.80 -2.07 -9.50
C ALA A 63 11.72 -3.08 -9.08
N SER A 64 11.45 -3.11 -7.79
CA SER A 64 10.44 -3.96 -7.16
C SER A 64 9.22 -3.15 -6.76
N PHE A 65 8.03 -3.68 -7.03
CA PHE A 65 6.77 -3.10 -6.58
C PHE A 65 6.26 -3.80 -5.32
N ILE A 66 5.79 -3.05 -4.33
CA ILE A 66 5.29 -3.59 -3.06
C ILE A 66 3.90 -3.01 -2.76
N ASN A 67 2.94 -3.90 -2.49
CA ASN A 67 1.62 -3.50 -2.03
C ASN A 67 1.23 -4.25 -0.75
N CYS A 68 1.27 -3.52 0.37
CA CYS A 68 0.73 -3.93 1.65
C CYS A 68 -0.42 -3.00 2.09
N ALA A 69 -1.01 -2.23 1.16
CA ALA A 69 -2.09 -1.31 1.45
C ALA A 69 -3.46 -1.94 1.17
N ARG A 70 -3.88 -1.95 -0.10
CA ARG A 70 -5.15 -2.57 -0.54
C ARG A 70 -5.02 -3.09 -1.97
N GLY A 71 -5.60 -4.25 -2.25
CA GLY A 71 -5.56 -4.86 -3.58
C GLY A 71 -6.29 -4.05 -4.64
N ALA A 72 -7.44 -3.48 -4.32
CA ALA A 72 -8.24 -2.66 -5.23
C ALA A 72 -7.56 -1.35 -5.71
N LEU A 73 -6.36 -1.02 -5.27
CA LEU A 73 -5.55 0.06 -5.85
C LEU A 73 -5.01 -0.32 -7.23
N ILE A 74 -4.84 -1.63 -7.48
CA ILE A 74 -4.15 -2.19 -8.64
C ILE A 74 -5.16 -2.80 -9.60
N LYS A 75 -4.91 -2.65 -10.88
CA LYS A 75 -5.51 -3.49 -11.93
C LYS A 75 -4.74 -4.80 -11.97
N GLU A 76 -5.20 -5.81 -11.25
CA GLU A 76 -4.44 -7.04 -11.01
C GLU A 76 -4.13 -7.81 -12.30
N ASN A 77 -5.01 -7.79 -13.28
CA ASN A 77 -4.76 -8.37 -14.60
C ASN A 77 -3.57 -7.69 -15.32
N GLU A 78 -3.49 -6.35 -15.28
CA GLU A 78 -2.35 -5.62 -15.86
C GLU A 78 -1.05 -5.86 -15.08
N LEU A 79 -1.12 -6.06 -13.77
CA LEU A 79 0.03 -6.46 -12.95
C LEU A 79 0.58 -7.82 -13.39
N VAL A 80 -0.29 -8.83 -13.54
CA VAL A 80 0.08 -10.17 -14.02
C VAL A 80 0.77 -10.09 -15.38
N GLU A 81 0.16 -9.38 -16.33
CA GLU A 81 0.73 -9.20 -17.67
C GLU A 81 2.12 -8.55 -17.62
N CYS A 82 2.29 -7.48 -16.80
CA CYS A 82 3.57 -6.78 -16.67
C CYS A 82 4.67 -7.64 -16.04
N LEU A 83 4.31 -8.53 -15.12
CA LEU A 83 5.25 -9.50 -14.53
C LEU A 83 5.64 -10.59 -15.51
N GLN A 84 4.70 -11.02 -16.37
CA GLN A 84 4.94 -12.04 -17.40
C GLN A 84 5.80 -11.53 -18.55
N ASP A 85 5.55 -10.31 -19.02
CA ASP A 85 6.27 -9.73 -20.15
C ASP A 85 7.58 -8.99 -19.75
N GLY A 86 7.86 -8.89 -18.43
CA GLY A 86 9.06 -8.25 -17.90
C GLY A 86 9.02 -6.73 -17.84
N THR A 87 7.85 -6.10 -18.09
CA THR A 87 7.64 -4.66 -17.86
C THR A 87 7.86 -4.32 -16.38
N LEU A 88 7.42 -5.21 -15.49
CA LEU A 88 7.70 -5.16 -14.05
C LEU A 88 8.62 -6.31 -13.67
N PHE A 89 9.75 -5.99 -13.02
CA PHE A 89 10.77 -6.97 -12.65
C PHE A 89 10.25 -7.98 -11.62
N GLN A 90 9.68 -7.50 -10.53
CA GLN A 90 9.12 -8.34 -9.46
C GLN A 90 8.14 -7.58 -8.58
N ALA A 91 7.28 -8.31 -7.85
CA ALA A 91 6.33 -7.75 -6.91
C ALA A 91 6.30 -8.48 -5.57
N GLY A 92 6.02 -7.71 -4.48
CA GLY A 92 5.66 -8.22 -3.16
C GLY A 92 4.22 -7.80 -2.83
N LEU A 93 3.34 -8.76 -2.60
CA LEU A 93 1.91 -8.53 -2.41
C LEU A 93 1.45 -9.14 -1.08
N ASP A 94 0.90 -8.32 -0.19
CA ASP A 94 0.22 -8.79 1.03
C ASP A 94 -1.30 -8.71 0.89
N VAL A 95 -1.79 -8.06 -0.17
CA VAL A 95 -3.20 -7.80 -0.44
C VAL A 95 -3.54 -8.07 -1.91
N PHE A 96 -4.79 -8.48 -2.17
CA PHE A 96 -5.29 -8.90 -3.48
C PHE A 96 -6.57 -8.16 -3.83
N GLU A 97 -6.89 -8.08 -5.12
CA GLU A 97 -8.09 -7.40 -5.60
C GLU A 97 -9.36 -7.99 -4.97
N HIS A 98 -9.38 -9.32 -4.83
CA HIS A 98 -10.43 -10.04 -4.13
C HIS A 98 -9.88 -10.86 -2.97
N GLU A 99 -10.42 -10.66 -1.79
CA GLU A 99 -10.09 -11.41 -0.58
C GLU A 99 -11.36 -12.03 0.05
N PRO A 100 -11.45 -13.36 0.17
CA PRO A 100 -10.44 -14.39 -0.18
C PRO A 100 -10.08 -14.41 -1.67
N ILE A 101 -8.81 -14.83 -1.95
CA ILE A 101 -8.29 -14.93 -3.32
C ILE A 101 -9.23 -15.77 -4.18
N GLN A 102 -9.54 -15.28 -5.38
CA GLN A 102 -10.40 -15.95 -6.36
C GLN A 102 -9.58 -16.52 -7.53
N GLU A 103 -10.25 -17.28 -8.40
CA GLU A 103 -9.61 -17.88 -9.58
C GLU A 103 -9.00 -16.83 -10.52
N SER A 104 -9.53 -15.60 -10.54
CA SER A 104 -8.95 -14.47 -11.30
C SER A 104 -7.50 -14.15 -10.92
N SER A 105 -7.14 -14.32 -9.65
CA SER A 105 -5.78 -14.07 -9.15
C SER A 105 -4.85 -15.28 -9.27
N ARG A 106 -5.35 -16.41 -9.79
CA ARG A 106 -4.57 -17.66 -9.83
C ARG A 106 -3.26 -17.54 -10.59
N ALA A 107 -3.24 -16.75 -11.66
CA ALA A 107 -2.05 -16.55 -12.47
C ALA A 107 -0.84 -15.99 -11.68
N LEU A 108 -1.07 -15.31 -10.55
CA LEU A 108 0.00 -14.83 -9.67
C LEU A 108 0.78 -15.98 -9.02
N PHE A 109 0.13 -17.13 -8.75
CA PHE A 109 0.77 -18.28 -8.12
C PHE A 109 1.71 -19.05 -9.05
N ASP A 110 1.61 -18.84 -10.34
CA ASP A 110 2.43 -19.47 -11.36
C ASP A 110 3.67 -18.62 -11.73
N LEU A 111 3.86 -17.46 -11.05
CA LEU A 111 4.95 -16.52 -11.33
C LEU A 111 6.08 -16.67 -10.29
N ASP A 112 7.31 -16.83 -10.75
CA ASP A 112 8.51 -16.94 -9.90
C ASP A 112 9.01 -15.58 -9.38
N ASN A 113 8.52 -14.47 -9.95
CA ASN A 113 8.91 -13.10 -9.60
C ASN A 113 7.86 -12.38 -8.72
N VAL A 114 7.04 -13.13 -8.00
CA VAL A 114 6.06 -12.60 -7.03
C VAL A 114 6.27 -13.25 -5.66
N ILE A 115 6.32 -12.43 -4.62
CA ILE A 115 6.24 -12.88 -3.23
C ILE A 115 4.87 -12.49 -2.70
N MET A 116 4.13 -13.47 -2.16
CA MET A 116 2.77 -13.25 -1.64
C MET A 116 2.68 -13.63 -0.17
N THR A 117 1.94 -12.84 0.60
CA THR A 117 1.59 -13.11 2.00
C THR A 117 0.07 -12.94 2.20
N PRO A 118 -0.55 -13.64 3.17
CA PRO A 118 -2.01 -13.71 3.30
C PRO A 118 -2.59 -12.55 4.12
N HIS A 119 -2.39 -11.29 3.69
CA HIS A 119 -2.87 -10.05 4.32
C HIS A 119 -2.48 -9.99 5.81
N MET A 120 -1.19 -10.12 6.08
CA MET A 120 -0.65 -10.22 7.45
C MET A 120 0.37 -9.13 7.82
N ALA A 121 0.60 -8.14 6.97
CA ALA A 121 1.60 -7.10 7.22
C ALA A 121 1.41 -6.35 8.55
N ALA A 122 0.14 -6.20 9.01
CA ALA A 122 -0.19 -5.61 10.30
C ALA A 122 -0.36 -6.63 11.43
N THR A 123 -0.21 -7.93 11.18
CA THR A 123 -0.48 -9.00 12.16
C THR A 123 0.77 -9.35 12.96
N THR A 124 1.30 -8.36 13.68
CA THR A 124 2.33 -8.60 14.69
C THR A 124 1.68 -8.66 16.08
N GLU A 125 2.30 -9.38 17.02
CA GLU A 125 1.83 -9.48 18.40
C GLU A 125 1.60 -8.08 19.01
N GLN A 126 2.54 -7.17 18.83
CA GLN A 126 2.45 -5.81 19.33
C GLN A 126 1.33 -5.00 18.67
N SER A 127 1.12 -5.14 17.37
CA SER A 127 0.06 -4.44 16.64
C SER A 127 -1.32 -4.90 17.10
N VAL A 128 -1.51 -6.21 17.24
CA VAL A 128 -2.76 -6.80 17.75
C VAL A 128 -3.04 -6.33 19.17
N LEU A 129 -2.04 -6.38 20.05
CA LEU A 129 -2.17 -5.92 21.44
C LEU A 129 -2.56 -4.43 21.50
N ASN A 130 -1.87 -3.58 20.74
CA ASN A 130 -2.16 -2.15 20.69
C ASN A 130 -3.57 -1.86 20.19
N CYS A 131 -3.99 -2.53 19.11
CA CYS A 131 -5.32 -2.37 18.53
C CYS A 131 -6.40 -2.77 19.53
N CYS A 132 -6.31 -3.99 20.11
CA CYS A 132 -7.30 -4.48 21.08
C CYS A 132 -7.37 -3.59 22.32
N THR A 133 -6.22 -3.13 22.84
CA THR A 133 -6.16 -2.24 24.01
C THR A 133 -6.80 -0.88 23.71
N SER A 134 -6.51 -0.29 22.54
CA SER A 134 -7.11 0.98 22.14
C SER A 134 -8.63 0.88 22.03
N VAL A 135 -9.13 -0.15 21.34
CA VAL A 135 -10.58 -0.38 21.19
C VAL A 135 -11.25 -0.61 22.55
N ALA A 136 -10.65 -1.42 23.42
CA ALA A 136 -11.20 -1.67 24.76
C ALA A 136 -11.28 -0.38 25.60
N ASN A 137 -10.24 0.46 25.57
CA ASN A 137 -10.23 1.74 26.27
C ASN A 137 -11.30 2.70 25.73
N ASP A 138 -11.48 2.77 24.42
CA ASP A 138 -12.50 3.62 23.80
C ASP A 138 -13.93 3.14 24.14
N ILE A 139 -14.16 1.82 24.19
CA ILE A 139 -15.45 1.26 24.64
C ILE A 139 -15.73 1.67 26.10
N VAL A 140 -14.75 1.51 26.98
CA VAL A 140 -14.86 1.92 28.40
C VAL A 140 -15.14 3.42 28.54
N ALA A 141 -14.45 4.25 27.78
CA ALA A 141 -14.66 5.69 27.76
C ALA A 141 -16.10 6.04 27.37
N VAL A 142 -16.59 5.47 26.28
CA VAL A 142 -17.97 5.69 25.80
C VAL A 142 -19.02 5.21 26.81
N CYS A 143 -18.82 4.03 27.42
CA CYS A 143 -19.71 3.53 28.48
C CYS A 143 -19.77 4.44 29.71
N ASN A 144 -18.69 5.19 29.98
CA ASN A 144 -18.62 6.18 31.06
C ASN A 144 -19.06 7.59 30.63
N GLY A 145 -19.64 7.75 29.43
CA GLY A 145 -20.09 9.05 28.90
C GLY A 145 -18.94 9.97 28.48
N GLN A 146 -17.75 9.43 28.28
CA GLN A 146 -16.56 10.14 27.79
C GLN A 146 -16.42 9.97 26.28
N GLU A 147 -15.69 10.88 25.65
CA GLU A 147 -15.37 10.78 24.23
C GLU A 147 -14.25 9.75 23.98
N PRO A 148 -14.35 8.91 22.94
CA PRO A 148 -13.28 8.00 22.56
C PRO A 148 -12.04 8.76 22.08
N GLN A 149 -10.86 8.21 22.28
CA GLN A 149 -9.59 8.79 21.80
C GLN A 149 -9.48 8.71 20.28
N VAL A 150 -9.93 7.59 19.71
CA VAL A 150 -9.86 7.34 18.25
C VAL A 150 -11.27 7.36 17.68
N LYS A 151 -11.58 8.40 16.94
CA LYS A 151 -12.89 8.53 16.24
C LYS A 151 -12.71 8.23 14.77
N ALA A 152 -13.58 7.40 14.22
CA ALA A 152 -13.68 7.27 12.78
C ALA A 152 -14.05 8.63 12.17
N GLN A 153 -13.22 9.12 11.28
CA GLN A 153 -13.50 10.33 10.53
C GLN A 153 -14.43 9.99 9.37
N LYS A 154 -15.47 10.83 9.16
CA LYS A 154 -16.25 10.73 7.92
C LYS A 154 -15.33 11.04 6.76
N PRO A 155 -15.30 10.19 5.71
CA PRO A 155 -14.53 10.50 4.52
C PRO A 155 -14.99 11.88 3.99
N LYS A 156 -14.03 12.73 3.68
CA LYS A 156 -14.29 13.97 2.95
C LYS A 156 -14.25 13.61 1.47
N PHE A 157 -15.39 13.26 0.92
CA PHE A 157 -15.59 13.10 -0.51
C PHE A 157 -15.96 14.43 -1.13
#